data_2aea1826af70860ea2729f70cfec07d3
#
_entry.id   2aea1826af70860ea2729f70cfec07d3
#
_cell.length_a   1.000
_cell.length_b   1.000
_cell.length_c   1.000
_cell.angle_alpha   90.00
_cell.angle_beta   90.00
_cell.angle_gamma   90.00
#
_symmetry.space_group_name_H-M   'P 1'
#
loop_
_entity.id
_entity.type
_entity.pdbx_description
1 polymer ?
#
loop_
_entity_poly.entity_id
_entity_poly.type
_entity_poly.pdbx_seq_one_letter_code
_entity_poly.pdbx_strand_id
1 'polypeptide(L)'
;MNKELQNIISHYAEQQFCLDSIVVSSFIKNNALVVRGGLLADYYCDDVPTVGIESIEDVINVFELAIPKAEKTKNGAVYTPKYIRDYILERVVAIQRKPLQNCLAIDIACGCGAFLFSLADYLHSHCELSYREAVQRLYGVDISELSVNRCKILLSLAALLNNEMLVDEDFHISQGNSLEFDFTTMPRVVENGGFDIVVGNPPYVRAKHIDDESKVLLSRWQVARCGNADLYLPFFEIACGILREDGVLGYITLNSFFKSVNARLLRSYFRSSNTALEIVDFGDQLIFGKTLAYTCIVLIDKLGEAGINYTKGQINVNRFSEKPTHFNLIPYSELDDHKGWNLNNAEILQNIRKIESVGRPLGELYQIKNGIATLANDIYIFRPVREDETFFYLQAGDMEFPIEREICRDIIKPNILHTEEEIPDIIEKVIFPYDENNNIMVEAVFMSKYPEAYKYLSLNKMKLAQRDKGEKNYEAWYAFGRSQATCDRGRKLLFPYMTDHPRFVYTDNENMLIYCGYAIFSENEERSE
;
A
#
# COMPACT_ATOMS: atom_id res chain seq x y z
N MET A 1 16.73 13.25 -8.02
CA MET A 1 16.87 14.60 -7.47
C MET A 1 18.25 14.76 -6.88
N ASN A 2 18.94 15.82 -7.18
CA ASN A 2 20.29 16.11 -6.78
C ASN A 2 20.35 16.30 -5.24
N LYS A 3 21.28 15.61 -4.57
CA LYS A 3 21.56 15.76 -3.12
C LYS A 3 21.80 17.23 -2.73
N GLU A 4 22.27 17.99 -3.69
CA GLU A 4 22.51 19.41 -3.64
C GLU A 4 21.22 20.22 -3.41
N LEU A 5 20.12 19.90 -4.13
CA LEU A 5 18.81 20.54 -3.99
C LEU A 5 18.19 20.26 -2.61
N GLN A 6 18.35 19.03 -2.06
CA GLN A 6 17.91 18.70 -0.71
C GLN A 6 18.66 19.49 0.37
N ASN A 7 19.96 19.61 0.23
CA ASN A 7 20.80 20.36 1.19
C ASN A 7 20.48 21.86 1.13
N ILE A 8 20.25 22.40 -0.07
CA ILE A 8 19.90 23.80 -0.28
C ILE A 8 18.54 24.12 0.34
N ILE A 9 17.52 23.28 0.10
CA ILE A 9 16.18 23.44 0.67
C ILE A 9 16.23 23.39 2.20
N SER A 10 16.98 22.44 2.79
CA SER A 10 17.14 22.33 4.24
C SER A 10 17.86 23.55 4.83
N HIS A 11 18.90 24.04 4.16
CA HIS A 11 19.68 25.19 4.61
C HIS A 11 18.86 26.49 4.61
N TYR A 12 18.01 26.70 3.59
CA TYR A 12 17.19 27.92 3.52
C TYR A 12 15.93 27.87 4.39
N ALA A 13 15.40 26.68 4.67
CA ALA A 13 14.34 26.53 5.67
C ALA A 13 14.79 26.93 7.08
N GLU A 14 16.10 26.83 7.38
CA GLU A 14 16.71 27.32 8.62
C GLU A 14 16.90 28.85 8.66
N GLN A 15 16.83 29.54 7.50
CA GLN A 15 17.15 30.97 7.37
C GLN A 15 15.93 31.92 7.28
N GLN A 16 14.75 31.55 7.80
CA GLN A 16 13.52 32.37 7.84
C GLN A 16 12.74 32.54 6.52
N PHE A 17 13.12 31.92 5.40
CA PHE A 17 12.33 31.95 4.19
C PHE A 17 11.36 30.76 4.12
N CYS A 18 10.10 31.06 3.77
CA CYS A 18 9.14 30.01 3.44
C CYS A 18 9.61 29.22 2.22
N LEU A 19 9.52 27.89 2.25
CA LEU A 19 9.91 27.03 1.12
C LEU A 19 9.20 27.44 -0.17
N ASP A 20 7.91 27.76 -0.08
CA ASP A 20 7.09 28.08 -1.24
C ASP A 20 7.58 29.40 -1.89
N SER A 21 8.05 30.38 -1.09
CA SER A 21 8.70 31.59 -1.60
C SER A 21 10.05 31.30 -2.29
N ILE A 22 10.83 30.37 -1.76
CA ILE A 22 12.10 29.95 -2.40
C ILE A 22 11.81 29.31 -3.77
N VAL A 23 10.82 28.42 -3.85
CA VAL A 23 10.43 27.74 -5.09
C VAL A 23 9.93 28.73 -6.11
N VAL A 24 8.97 29.58 -5.73
CA VAL A 24 8.37 30.58 -6.63
C VAL A 24 9.41 31.59 -7.13
N SER A 25 10.21 32.17 -6.23
CA SER A 25 11.20 33.17 -6.62
C SER A 25 12.32 32.59 -7.49
N SER A 26 12.78 31.37 -7.17
CA SER A 26 13.80 30.70 -7.98
C SER A 26 13.29 30.38 -9.39
N PHE A 27 12.08 29.82 -9.49
CA PHE A 27 11.48 29.47 -10.77
C PHE A 27 11.29 30.73 -11.66
N ILE A 28 10.76 31.81 -11.08
CA ILE A 28 10.53 33.08 -11.77
C ILE A 28 11.85 33.69 -12.28
N LYS A 29 12.88 33.74 -11.41
CA LYS A 29 14.20 34.29 -11.78
C LYS A 29 14.90 33.45 -12.84
N ASN A 30 14.89 32.09 -12.67
CA ASN A 30 15.56 31.19 -13.60
C ASN A 30 14.92 31.21 -15.01
N ASN A 31 13.62 31.48 -15.09
CA ASN A 31 12.89 31.58 -16.35
C ASN A 31 12.73 33.03 -16.87
N ALA A 32 13.35 34.02 -16.21
CA ALA A 32 13.26 35.46 -16.55
C ALA A 32 11.81 35.96 -16.67
N LEU A 33 10.92 35.49 -15.80
CA LEU A 33 9.50 35.85 -15.78
C LEU A 33 9.27 37.11 -14.94
N VAL A 34 8.13 37.77 -15.16
CA VAL A 34 7.73 38.96 -14.42
C VAL A 34 6.37 38.74 -13.76
N VAL A 35 6.35 38.87 -12.45
CA VAL A 35 5.11 38.81 -11.66
C VAL A 35 4.45 40.19 -11.64
N ARG A 36 3.21 40.29 -12.09
CA ARG A 36 2.44 41.53 -12.13
C ARG A 36 1.27 41.58 -11.16
N GLY A 37 1.16 40.56 -10.29
CA GLY A 37 0.08 40.39 -9.33
C GLY A 37 -0.41 38.95 -9.25
N GLY A 38 -1.61 38.72 -8.71
CA GLY A 38 -2.18 37.38 -8.50
C GLY A 38 -1.51 36.64 -7.34
N LEU A 39 -1.85 35.36 -7.19
CA LEU A 39 -1.37 34.50 -6.10
C LEU A 39 0.16 34.47 -5.95
N LEU A 40 0.89 34.49 -7.06
CA LEU A 40 2.36 34.40 -7.03
C LEU A 40 3.04 35.62 -6.41
N ALA A 41 2.37 36.79 -6.39
CA ALA A 41 2.92 38.00 -5.79
C ALA A 41 3.11 37.87 -4.28
N ASP A 42 2.29 37.04 -3.61
CA ASP A 42 2.38 36.79 -2.17
C ASP A 42 3.58 35.91 -1.79
N TYR A 43 4.13 35.18 -2.76
CA TYR A 43 5.27 34.25 -2.57
C TYR A 43 6.55 34.75 -3.22
N TYR A 44 6.49 35.70 -4.15
CA TYR A 44 7.68 36.22 -4.84
C TYR A 44 8.44 37.20 -3.93
N CYS A 45 9.76 37.00 -3.84
CA CYS A 45 10.65 37.87 -3.08
C CYS A 45 12.00 38.00 -3.80
N ASP A 46 12.43 39.24 -4.05
CA ASP A 46 13.71 39.53 -4.72
C ASP A 46 14.94 39.13 -3.91
N ASP A 47 14.83 39.18 -2.59
CA ASP A 47 15.95 38.89 -1.67
C ASP A 47 16.21 37.38 -1.49
N VAL A 48 15.32 36.52 -1.98
CA VAL A 48 15.49 35.06 -1.88
C VAL A 48 16.61 34.59 -2.82
N PRO A 49 17.58 33.82 -2.29
CA PRO A 49 18.61 33.20 -3.12
C PRO A 49 18.01 32.24 -4.15
N THR A 50 18.55 32.29 -5.36
CA THR A 50 18.08 31.45 -6.47
C THR A 50 18.67 30.03 -6.34
N VAL A 51 17.82 29.01 -6.40
CA VAL A 51 18.19 27.60 -6.46
C VAL A 51 17.84 27.03 -7.85
N GLY A 52 18.42 25.90 -8.23
CA GLY A 52 18.25 25.27 -9.55
C GLY A 52 16.87 24.65 -9.75
N ILE A 53 15.82 25.47 -9.80
CA ILE A 53 14.42 25.09 -10.12
C ILE A 53 14.08 25.78 -11.44
N GLU A 54 14.13 25.04 -12.53
CA GLU A 54 14.01 25.60 -13.88
C GLU A 54 12.73 25.14 -14.59
N SER A 55 12.25 23.94 -14.29
CA SER A 55 11.07 23.34 -14.89
C SER A 55 9.92 23.15 -13.89
N ILE A 56 8.69 23.03 -14.41
CA ILE A 56 7.52 22.68 -13.58
C ILE A 56 7.70 21.31 -12.91
N GLU A 57 8.39 20.37 -13.55
CA GLU A 57 8.71 19.08 -12.92
C GLU A 57 9.66 19.23 -11.73
N ASP A 58 10.56 20.20 -11.74
CA ASP A 58 11.40 20.51 -10.56
C ASP A 58 10.55 21.04 -9.42
N VAL A 59 9.58 21.93 -9.71
CA VAL A 59 8.62 22.44 -8.73
C VAL A 59 7.82 21.30 -8.10
N ILE A 60 7.24 20.41 -8.92
CA ILE A 60 6.51 19.22 -8.45
C ILE A 60 7.40 18.37 -7.53
N ASN A 61 8.62 18.07 -7.98
CA ASN A 61 9.56 17.25 -7.20
C ASN A 61 9.88 17.87 -5.84
N VAL A 62 10.10 19.19 -5.78
CA VAL A 62 10.41 19.90 -4.54
C VAL A 62 9.22 19.88 -3.59
N PHE A 63 8.03 20.21 -4.07
CA PHE A 63 6.81 20.23 -3.24
C PHE A 63 6.49 18.86 -2.65
N GLU A 64 6.56 17.80 -3.46
CA GLU A 64 6.32 16.43 -3.02
C GLU A 64 7.36 15.94 -2.00
N LEU A 65 8.63 16.30 -2.18
CA LEU A 65 9.68 15.91 -1.25
C LEU A 65 9.59 16.64 0.09
N ALA A 66 9.14 17.87 0.05
CA ALA A 66 9.01 18.71 1.24
C ALA A 66 7.82 18.34 2.14
N ILE A 67 6.94 17.42 1.73
CA ILE A 67 5.89 16.90 2.61
C ILE A 67 6.56 16.15 3.77
N PRO A 68 6.28 16.50 5.06
CA PRO A 68 6.88 15.87 6.22
C PRO A 68 6.63 14.35 6.24
N LYS A 69 7.61 13.57 6.73
CA LYS A 69 7.47 12.10 6.80
C LYS A 69 6.26 11.64 7.61
N ALA A 70 5.94 12.34 8.70
CA ALA A 70 4.77 12.04 9.52
C ALA A 70 3.47 12.21 8.73
N GLU A 71 3.38 13.27 7.94
CA GLU A 71 2.23 13.56 7.07
C GLU A 71 2.17 12.56 5.91
N LYS A 72 3.30 12.24 5.26
CA LYS A 72 3.35 11.17 4.25
C LYS A 72 2.85 9.83 4.78
N THR A 73 3.21 9.47 6.01
CA THR A 73 2.77 8.21 6.63
C THR A 73 1.28 8.25 6.98
N LYS A 74 0.78 9.41 7.44
CA LYS A 74 -0.62 9.60 7.82
C LYS A 74 -1.53 9.67 6.58
N ASN A 75 -1.13 10.45 5.59
CA ASN A 75 -1.94 10.75 4.41
C ASN A 75 -1.63 9.84 3.20
N GLY A 76 -0.62 8.96 3.29
CA GLY A 76 -0.26 8.01 2.23
C GLY A 76 0.20 8.67 0.92
N ALA A 77 0.70 9.91 0.98
CA ALA A 77 1.12 10.67 -0.20
C ALA A 77 2.35 10.04 -0.88
N VAL A 78 2.24 9.75 -2.16
CA VAL A 78 3.30 9.18 -2.99
C VAL A 78 3.38 9.95 -4.30
N TYR A 79 4.58 10.44 -4.66
CA TYR A 79 4.82 11.16 -5.91
C TYR A 79 4.59 10.27 -7.13
N THR A 80 3.80 10.76 -8.09
CA THR A 80 3.57 10.04 -9.35
C THR A 80 4.51 10.53 -10.45
N PRO A 81 5.42 9.68 -10.96
CA PRO A 81 6.35 10.05 -12.02
C PRO A 81 5.65 10.54 -13.28
N LYS A 82 6.26 11.51 -13.97
CA LYS A 82 5.71 12.12 -15.19
C LYS A 82 5.27 11.09 -16.23
N TYR A 83 6.12 10.10 -16.53
CA TYR A 83 5.81 9.08 -17.56
C TYR A 83 4.58 8.22 -17.24
N ILE A 84 4.22 8.07 -15.95
CA ILE A 84 2.98 7.39 -15.51
C ILE A 84 1.79 8.31 -15.74
N ARG A 85 1.89 9.60 -15.32
CA ARG A 85 0.83 10.58 -15.54
C ARG A 85 0.52 10.72 -17.03
N ASP A 86 1.57 10.88 -17.84
CA ASP A 86 1.45 11.01 -19.31
C ASP A 86 0.72 9.78 -19.90
N TYR A 87 1.10 8.57 -19.52
CA TYR A 87 0.45 7.34 -19.99
C TYR A 87 -1.03 7.28 -19.59
N ILE A 88 -1.35 7.58 -18.33
CA ILE A 88 -2.75 7.61 -17.85
C ILE A 88 -3.57 8.62 -18.67
N LEU A 89 -3.04 9.83 -18.88
CA LEU A 89 -3.74 10.87 -19.64
C LEU A 89 -3.93 10.47 -21.10
N GLU A 90 -2.91 9.95 -21.78
CA GLU A 90 -3.03 9.44 -23.14
C GLU A 90 -4.15 8.41 -23.25
N ARG A 91 -4.23 7.48 -22.29
CA ARG A 91 -5.27 6.44 -22.29
C ARG A 91 -6.66 7.00 -21.99
N VAL A 92 -6.79 7.87 -20.98
CA VAL A 92 -8.05 8.52 -20.63
C VAL A 92 -8.60 9.32 -21.81
N VAL A 93 -7.74 10.11 -22.48
CA VAL A 93 -8.12 10.88 -23.65
C VAL A 93 -8.55 9.99 -24.82
N ALA A 94 -7.86 8.86 -25.01
CA ALA A 94 -8.17 7.94 -26.11
C ALA A 94 -9.55 7.26 -25.99
N ILE A 95 -10.04 7.08 -24.75
CA ILE A 95 -11.36 6.45 -24.51
C ILE A 95 -12.45 7.49 -24.22
N GLN A 96 -12.10 8.76 -23.97
CA GLN A 96 -13.07 9.83 -23.74
C GLN A 96 -13.86 10.15 -25.02
N ARG A 97 -15.20 10.25 -24.88
CA ARG A 97 -16.12 10.41 -26.03
C ARG A 97 -16.51 11.87 -26.29
N LYS A 98 -16.56 12.67 -25.24
CA LYS A 98 -16.87 14.11 -25.34
C LYS A 98 -15.63 14.87 -25.79
N PRO A 99 -15.75 15.91 -26.64
CA PRO A 99 -14.61 16.76 -26.99
C PRO A 99 -13.90 17.28 -25.74
N LEU A 100 -12.59 17.06 -25.66
CA LEU A 100 -11.81 17.24 -24.46
C LEU A 100 -11.86 18.67 -23.91
N GLN A 101 -11.92 19.68 -24.80
CA GLN A 101 -12.10 21.09 -24.43
C GLN A 101 -13.41 21.39 -23.68
N ASN A 102 -14.37 20.48 -23.69
CA ASN A 102 -15.65 20.62 -22.99
C ASN A 102 -15.73 19.76 -21.73
N CYS A 103 -14.70 18.95 -21.45
CA CYS A 103 -14.68 18.05 -20.30
C CYS A 103 -14.41 18.79 -19.00
N LEU A 104 -15.07 18.35 -17.92
CA LEU A 104 -14.74 18.68 -16.54
C LEU A 104 -13.95 17.51 -15.93
N ALA A 105 -12.80 17.81 -15.36
CA ALA A 105 -11.94 16.79 -14.78
C ALA A 105 -11.62 17.07 -13.32
N ILE A 106 -11.43 16.00 -12.53
CA ILE A 106 -11.10 16.11 -11.11
C ILE A 106 -10.02 15.11 -10.69
N ASP A 107 -9.20 15.55 -9.72
CA ASP A 107 -8.39 14.69 -8.86
C ASP A 107 -8.89 14.83 -7.43
N ILE A 108 -9.44 13.76 -6.85
CA ILE A 108 -10.03 13.76 -5.50
C ILE A 108 -9.01 13.48 -4.38
N ALA A 109 -7.72 13.44 -4.70
CA ALA A 109 -6.58 13.41 -3.76
C ALA A 109 -5.40 14.13 -4.43
N CYS A 110 -5.62 15.40 -4.82
CA CYS A 110 -4.78 16.07 -5.81
C CYS A 110 -3.35 16.38 -5.34
N GLY A 111 -3.06 16.30 -4.05
CA GLY A 111 -1.76 16.64 -3.52
C GLY A 111 -1.31 18.02 -3.99
N CYS A 112 -0.06 18.14 -4.40
CA CYS A 112 0.48 19.39 -4.95
C CYS A 112 0.12 19.63 -6.42
N GLY A 113 -0.84 18.87 -7.00
CA GLY A 113 -1.45 19.17 -8.29
C GLY A 113 -0.76 18.55 -9.52
N ALA A 114 0.06 17.53 -9.36
CA ALA A 114 0.83 16.97 -10.49
C ALA A 114 -0.05 16.44 -11.64
N PHE A 115 -1.17 15.75 -11.34
CA PHE A 115 -2.14 15.31 -12.37
C PHE A 115 -2.89 16.47 -12.98
N LEU A 116 -3.32 17.44 -12.16
CA LEU A 116 -4.04 18.63 -12.63
C LEU A 116 -3.16 19.48 -13.55
N PHE A 117 -1.88 19.65 -13.21
CA PHE A 117 -0.92 20.29 -14.10
C PHE A 117 -0.79 19.55 -15.44
N SER A 118 -0.63 18.22 -15.42
CA SER A 118 -0.50 17.45 -16.65
C SER A 118 -1.75 17.54 -17.54
N LEU A 119 -2.94 17.61 -16.92
CA LEU A 119 -4.21 17.86 -17.64
C LEU A 119 -4.28 19.28 -18.21
N ALA A 120 -3.92 20.31 -17.44
CA ALA A 120 -3.91 21.70 -17.90
C ALA A 120 -2.98 21.89 -19.10
N ASP A 121 -1.77 21.35 -18.99
CA ASP A 121 -0.76 21.39 -20.05
C ASP A 121 -1.23 20.66 -21.32
N TYR A 122 -1.88 19.49 -21.16
CA TYR A 122 -2.48 18.74 -22.27
C TYR A 122 -3.61 19.53 -22.95
N LEU A 123 -4.54 20.09 -22.16
CA LEU A 123 -5.66 20.89 -22.68
C LEU A 123 -5.17 22.14 -23.42
N HIS A 124 -4.19 22.85 -22.85
CA HIS A 124 -3.58 24.01 -23.49
C HIS A 124 -2.90 23.64 -24.81
N SER A 125 -2.08 22.57 -24.80
CA SER A 125 -1.26 22.20 -25.96
C SER A 125 -2.04 21.54 -27.11
N HIS A 126 -3.20 20.89 -26.82
CA HIS A 126 -3.90 20.09 -27.82
C HIS A 126 -5.33 20.55 -28.12
N CYS A 127 -5.90 21.46 -27.32
CA CYS A 127 -7.30 21.87 -27.45
C CYS A 127 -7.47 23.38 -27.74
N GLU A 128 -6.40 24.07 -28.05
CA GLU A 128 -6.39 25.53 -28.33
C GLU A 128 -7.03 26.38 -27.21
N LEU A 129 -6.98 25.90 -25.96
CA LEU A 129 -7.44 26.63 -24.80
C LEU A 129 -6.31 27.54 -24.26
N SER A 130 -6.66 28.73 -23.76
CA SER A 130 -5.77 29.46 -22.85
C SER A 130 -5.49 28.63 -21.61
N TYR A 131 -4.38 28.88 -20.93
CA TYR A 131 -4.07 28.14 -19.70
C TYR A 131 -5.14 28.37 -18.62
N ARG A 132 -5.66 29.60 -18.53
CA ARG A 132 -6.78 29.94 -17.67
C ARG A 132 -8.04 29.10 -17.98
N GLU A 133 -8.43 29.01 -19.24
CA GLU A 133 -9.59 28.21 -19.65
C GLU A 133 -9.40 26.73 -19.36
N ALA A 134 -8.17 26.22 -19.49
CA ALA A 134 -7.84 24.85 -19.10
C ALA A 134 -8.01 24.65 -17.60
N VAL A 135 -7.42 25.52 -16.76
CA VAL A 135 -7.51 25.43 -15.28
C VAL A 135 -8.94 25.53 -14.78
N GLN A 136 -9.79 26.40 -15.38
CA GLN A 136 -11.21 26.53 -15.01
C GLN A 136 -12.07 25.28 -15.29
N ARG A 137 -11.52 24.24 -15.93
CA ARG A 137 -12.17 22.94 -16.14
C ARG A 137 -11.70 21.88 -15.17
N LEU A 138 -10.68 22.21 -14.37
CA LEU A 138 -10.04 21.28 -13.46
C LEU A 138 -10.51 21.52 -12.01
N TYR A 139 -10.80 20.44 -11.34
CA TYR A 139 -11.21 20.43 -9.95
C TYR A 139 -10.21 19.60 -9.14
N GLY A 140 -10.02 19.96 -7.89
CA GLY A 140 -9.14 19.24 -6.99
C GLY A 140 -9.67 19.24 -5.56
N VAL A 141 -9.49 18.12 -4.87
CA VAL A 141 -9.74 18.02 -3.42
C VAL A 141 -8.53 17.39 -2.77
N ASP A 142 -8.04 17.99 -1.69
CA ASP A 142 -7.02 17.39 -0.84
C ASP A 142 -7.27 17.73 0.63
N ILE A 143 -6.90 16.82 1.53
CA ILE A 143 -7.08 17.01 2.98
C ILE A 143 -6.12 18.06 3.55
N SER A 144 -4.96 18.26 2.90
CA SER A 144 -3.90 19.17 3.32
C SER A 144 -4.07 20.54 2.68
N GLU A 145 -4.30 21.58 3.49
CA GLU A 145 -4.33 22.97 3.03
C GLU A 145 -3.03 23.37 2.33
N LEU A 146 -1.90 22.91 2.86
CA LEU A 146 -0.58 23.16 2.26
C LEU A 146 -0.50 22.59 0.84
N SER A 147 -1.01 21.38 0.63
CA SER A 147 -1.06 20.74 -0.70
C SER A 147 -1.95 21.51 -1.67
N VAL A 148 -3.13 21.94 -1.22
CA VAL A 148 -4.05 22.78 -2.00
C VAL A 148 -3.39 24.09 -2.45
N ASN A 149 -2.70 24.79 -1.53
CA ASN A 149 -2.00 26.03 -1.84
C ASN A 149 -0.86 25.79 -2.85
N ARG A 150 -0.07 24.74 -2.69
CA ARG A 150 0.99 24.36 -3.63
C ARG A 150 0.46 23.96 -4.99
N CYS A 151 -0.70 23.30 -5.05
CA CYS A 151 -1.38 23.03 -6.32
C CYS A 151 -1.74 24.31 -7.07
N LYS A 152 -2.31 25.30 -6.40
CA LYS A 152 -2.60 26.62 -6.98
C LYS A 152 -1.33 27.34 -7.43
N ILE A 153 -0.25 27.32 -6.63
CA ILE A 153 1.06 27.87 -7.00
C ILE A 153 1.60 27.19 -8.27
N LEU A 154 1.57 25.85 -8.32
CA LEU A 154 2.04 25.08 -9.47
C LEU A 154 1.35 25.48 -10.77
N LEU A 155 0.01 25.51 -10.74
CA LEU A 155 -0.80 25.92 -11.89
C LEU A 155 -0.56 27.39 -12.28
N SER A 156 -0.36 28.26 -11.29
CA SER A 156 -0.04 29.67 -11.54
C SER A 156 1.32 29.87 -12.20
N LEU A 157 2.35 29.10 -11.78
CA LEU A 157 3.67 29.12 -12.40
C LEU A 157 3.62 28.61 -13.84
N ALA A 158 2.84 27.57 -14.09
CA ALA A 158 2.65 27.04 -15.44
C ALA A 158 1.90 28.04 -16.35
N ALA A 159 0.87 28.73 -15.84
CA ALA A 159 0.19 29.80 -16.57
C ALA A 159 1.14 30.97 -16.87
N LEU A 160 1.98 31.35 -15.90
CA LEU A 160 2.95 32.44 -16.08
C LEU A 160 3.98 32.14 -17.16
N LEU A 161 4.42 30.89 -17.33
CA LEU A 161 5.24 30.44 -18.46
C LEU A 161 4.57 30.71 -19.83
N ASN A 162 3.25 30.68 -19.87
CA ASN A 162 2.43 30.95 -21.04
C ASN A 162 1.97 32.42 -21.12
N ASN A 163 2.61 33.34 -20.37
CA ASN A 163 2.27 34.75 -20.26
C ASN A 163 0.83 35.02 -19.77
N GLU A 164 0.26 34.09 -19.00
CA GLU A 164 -1.05 34.23 -18.41
C GLU A 164 -0.93 34.36 -16.88
N MET A 165 -1.86 35.06 -16.26
CA MET A 165 -1.93 35.23 -14.81
C MET A 165 -3.26 34.68 -14.31
N LEU A 166 -3.22 33.78 -13.34
CA LEU A 166 -4.41 33.23 -12.68
C LEU A 166 -4.73 34.03 -11.43
N VAL A 167 -6.01 34.10 -11.11
CA VAL A 167 -6.58 34.67 -9.88
C VAL A 167 -7.35 33.59 -9.13
N ASP A 168 -7.70 33.85 -7.86
CA ASP A 168 -8.33 32.81 -7.00
C ASP A 168 -9.63 32.26 -7.59
N GLU A 169 -10.39 33.07 -8.30
CA GLU A 169 -11.66 32.68 -8.95
C GLU A 169 -11.46 31.70 -10.12
N ASP A 170 -10.25 31.57 -10.64
CA ASP A 170 -9.95 30.61 -11.71
C ASP A 170 -9.80 29.17 -11.18
N PHE A 171 -9.63 29.00 -9.87
CA PHE A 171 -9.39 27.70 -9.27
C PHE A 171 -10.65 27.06 -8.68
N HIS A 172 -10.84 25.76 -8.96
CA HIS A 172 -11.81 24.90 -8.32
C HIS A 172 -11.12 23.84 -7.46
N ILE A 173 -10.16 24.27 -6.63
CA ILE A 173 -9.34 23.42 -5.77
C ILE A 173 -9.66 23.72 -4.33
N SER A 174 -10.17 22.71 -3.60
CA SER A 174 -10.70 22.84 -2.27
C SER A 174 -9.96 21.97 -1.26
N GLN A 175 -9.79 22.47 -0.04
CA GLN A 175 -9.42 21.64 1.07
C GLN A 175 -10.64 20.82 1.52
N GLY A 176 -10.46 19.51 1.71
CA GLY A 176 -11.51 18.64 2.20
C GLY A 176 -11.11 17.18 2.26
N ASN A 177 -11.87 16.42 3.06
CA ASN A 177 -11.72 14.97 3.13
C ASN A 177 -12.66 14.32 2.11
N SER A 178 -12.11 13.72 1.07
CA SER A 178 -12.87 13.10 -0.03
C SER A 178 -13.80 11.98 0.42
N LEU A 179 -13.56 11.37 1.59
CA LEU A 179 -14.47 10.38 2.17
C LEU A 179 -15.86 10.96 2.56
N GLU A 180 -15.96 12.27 2.71
CA GLU A 180 -17.22 12.94 3.11
C GLU A 180 -17.49 14.23 2.33
N PHE A 181 -16.61 14.58 1.38
CA PHE A 181 -16.75 15.80 0.57
C PHE A 181 -18.03 15.75 -0.26
N ASP A 182 -18.82 16.83 -0.22
CA ASP A 182 -20.05 16.94 -0.99
C ASP A 182 -19.79 17.53 -2.39
N PHE A 183 -19.61 16.66 -3.36
CA PHE A 183 -19.41 17.04 -4.77
C PHE A 183 -20.67 17.61 -5.43
N THR A 184 -21.85 17.51 -4.81
CA THR A 184 -23.11 18.08 -5.35
C THR A 184 -23.20 19.58 -5.13
N THR A 185 -22.31 20.17 -4.36
CA THR A 185 -22.21 21.62 -4.14
C THR A 185 -21.59 22.39 -5.30
N MET A 186 -21.16 21.70 -6.36
CA MET A 186 -20.52 22.28 -7.54
C MET A 186 -21.53 22.43 -8.70
N PRO A 187 -22.17 23.60 -8.89
CA PRO A 187 -23.31 23.76 -9.82
C PRO A 187 -22.98 23.30 -11.25
N ARG A 188 -21.81 23.72 -11.77
CA ARG A 188 -21.36 23.36 -13.12
C ARG A 188 -21.19 21.85 -13.32
N VAL A 189 -20.76 21.13 -12.27
CA VAL A 189 -20.60 19.67 -12.28
C VAL A 189 -21.97 18.99 -12.25
N VAL A 190 -22.89 19.51 -11.45
CA VAL A 190 -24.28 19.00 -11.37
C VAL A 190 -24.99 19.19 -12.72
N GLU A 191 -24.88 20.36 -13.33
CA GLU A 191 -25.44 20.64 -14.66
C GLU A 191 -24.85 19.75 -15.75
N ASN A 192 -23.56 19.37 -15.63
CA ASN A 192 -22.89 18.42 -16.53
C ASN A 192 -23.32 16.96 -16.31
N GLY A 193 -24.01 16.65 -15.22
CA GLY A 193 -24.38 15.30 -14.82
C GLY A 193 -23.22 14.50 -14.18
N GLY A 194 -22.19 15.17 -13.67
CA GLY A 194 -20.98 14.63 -13.06
C GLY A 194 -19.70 15.05 -13.78
N PHE A 195 -18.58 14.49 -13.37
CA PHE A 195 -17.30 14.73 -14.03
C PHE A 195 -17.16 13.83 -15.27
N ASP A 196 -16.54 14.37 -16.32
CA ASP A 196 -16.20 13.62 -17.52
C ASP A 196 -14.97 12.74 -17.28
N ILE A 197 -14.02 13.25 -16.46
CA ILE A 197 -12.74 12.62 -16.21
C ILE A 197 -12.43 12.68 -14.70
N VAL A 198 -12.07 11.54 -14.12
CA VAL A 198 -11.42 11.45 -12.79
C VAL A 198 -10.04 10.86 -12.98
N VAL A 199 -9.02 11.54 -12.51
CA VAL A 199 -7.64 11.04 -12.51
C VAL A 199 -7.03 11.16 -11.12
N GLY A 200 -5.94 10.44 -10.85
CA GLY A 200 -5.21 10.64 -9.60
C GLY A 200 -4.42 9.43 -9.12
N ASN A 201 -3.88 9.62 -7.95
CA ASN A 201 -3.17 8.60 -7.18
C ASN A 201 -3.77 8.56 -5.76
N PRO A 202 -4.78 7.70 -5.50
CA PRO A 202 -5.41 7.60 -4.19
C PRO A 202 -4.41 7.29 -3.05
N PRO A 203 -4.66 7.72 -1.81
CA PRO A 203 -3.73 7.61 -0.70
C PRO A 203 -3.48 6.15 -0.26
N TYR A 204 -2.19 5.73 -0.13
CA TYR A 204 -1.78 4.37 0.24
C TYR A 204 -1.61 4.22 1.76
N VAL A 205 -2.71 4.33 2.52
CA VAL A 205 -2.69 4.13 3.97
C VAL A 205 -3.28 2.77 4.33
N ARG A 206 -2.48 1.93 4.98
CA ARG A 206 -2.95 0.61 5.45
C ARG A 206 -3.90 0.79 6.64
N ALA A 207 -4.89 -0.07 6.77
CA ALA A 207 -5.92 -0.04 7.81
C ALA A 207 -5.40 0.22 9.24
N LYS A 208 -4.24 -0.36 9.59
CA LYS A 208 -3.63 -0.19 10.92
C LYS A 208 -3.07 1.22 11.21
N HIS A 209 -2.93 2.06 10.19
CA HIS A 209 -2.41 3.42 10.29
C HIS A 209 -3.48 4.48 10.05
N ILE A 210 -4.70 4.07 9.73
CA ILE A 210 -5.84 4.98 9.55
C ILE A 210 -6.28 5.45 10.94
N ASP A 211 -6.48 6.75 11.10
CA ASP A 211 -7.02 7.34 12.33
C ASP A 211 -8.50 6.97 12.55
N ASP A 212 -8.99 7.15 13.77
CA ASP A 212 -10.32 6.67 14.14
C ASP A 212 -11.46 7.46 13.46
N GLU A 213 -11.25 8.73 13.17
CA GLU A 213 -12.20 9.57 12.43
C GLU A 213 -12.36 9.05 10.99
N SER A 214 -11.25 8.83 10.29
CA SER A 214 -11.25 8.25 8.95
C SER A 214 -11.83 6.83 8.91
N LYS A 215 -11.64 6.01 9.97
CA LYS A 215 -12.29 4.67 10.07
C LYS A 215 -13.81 4.77 10.12
N VAL A 216 -14.36 5.76 10.82
CA VAL A 216 -15.81 5.98 10.86
C VAL A 216 -16.32 6.35 9.47
N LEU A 217 -15.62 7.23 8.76
CA LEU A 217 -15.98 7.63 7.40
C LEU A 217 -15.88 6.47 6.40
N LEU A 218 -14.85 5.61 6.53
CA LEU A 218 -14.70 4.41 5.69
C LEU A 218 -15.94 3.50 5.76
N SER A 219 -16.58 3.37 6.93
CA SER A 219 -17.74 2.49 7.10
C SER A 219 -18.97 2.91 6.27
N ARG A 220 -19.01 4.16 5.78
CA ARG A 220 -20.07 4.67 4.89
C ARG A 220 -20.01 4.05 3.51
N TRP A 221 -18.81 3.66 3.03
CA TRP A 221 -18.56 3.17 1.69
C TRP A 221 -18.68 1.64 1.65
N GLN A 222 -19.50 1.12 0.72
CA GLN A 222 -19.77 -0.33 0.68
C GLN A 222 -18.51 -1.16 0.44
N VAL A 223 -17.57 -0.67 -0.37
CA VAL A 223 -16.30 -1.37 -0.69
C VAL A 223 -15.36 -1.51 0.51
N ALA A 224 -15.56 -0.70 1.55
CA ALA A 224 -14.74 -0.66 2.75
C ALA A 224 -15.40 -1.30 3.99
N ARG A 225 -16.61 -1.86 3.88
CA ARG A 225 -17.38 -2.43 5.01
C ARG A 225 -16.90 -3.78 5.51
N CYS A 226 -15.87 -4.36 4.93
CA CYS A 226 -15.38 -5.66 5.37
C CYS A 226 -13.90 -5.64 5.76
N GLY A 227 -13.58 -6.32 6.87
CA GLY A 227 -12.21 -6.50 7.32
C GLY A 227 -11.52 -5.19 7.72
N ASN A 228 -10.22 -5.14 7.46
CA ASN A 228 -9.38 -3.97 7.65
C ASN A 228 -9.11 -3.33 6.29
N ALA A 229 -10.06 -2.52 5.80
CA ALA A 229 -9.96 -1.88 4.50
C ALA A 229 -8.85 -0.81 4.48
N ASP A 230 -8.02 -0.84 3.44
CA ASP A 230 -7.04 0.20 3.17
C ASP A 230 -7.73 1.45 2.60
N LEU A 231 -7.14 2.63 2.83
CA LEU A 231 -7.77 3.92 2.56
C LEU A 231 -8.07 4.16 1.08
N TYR A 232 -7.31 3.59 0.14
CA TYR A 232 -7.51 3.80 -1.30
C TYR A 232 -8.78 3.11 -1.85
N LEU A 233 -9.34 2.10 -1.16
CA LEU A 233 -10.47 1.32 -1.68
C LEU A 233 -11.73 2.17 -1.94
N PRO A 234 -12.21 3.01 -1.00
CA PRO A 234 -13.40 3.83 -1.23
C PRO A 234 -13.21 4.88 -2.33
N PHE A 235 -11.99 5.27 -2.66
CA PHE A 235 -11.75 6.25 -3.73
C PHE A 235 -12.25 5.76 -5.09
N PHE A 236 -12.32 4.46 -5.33
CA PHE A 236 -12.97 3.90 -6.52
C PHE A 236 -14.48 4.10 -6.50
N GLU A 237 -15.14 3.82 -5.37
CA GLU A 237 -16.59 4.00 -5.24
C GLU A 237 -16.98 5.48 -5.34
N ILE A 238 -16.21 6.38 -4.68
CA ILE A 238 -16.39 7.83 -4.77
C ILE A 238 -16.24 8.28 -6.22
N ALA A 239 -15.14 7.93 -6.88
CA ALA A 239 -14.85 8.34 -8.25
C ALA A 239 -15.92 7.85 -9.23
N CYS A 240 -16.34 6.59 -9.13
CA CYS A 240 -17.42 6.04 -9.96
C CYS A 240 -18.76 6.76 -9.70
N GLY A 241 -19.00 7.19 -8.45
CA GLY A 241 -20.22 7.91 -8.06
C GLY A 241 -20.31 9.34 -8.60
N ILE A 242 -19.16 10.03 -8.72
CA ILE A 242 -19.10 11.41 -9.22
C ILE A 242 -18.88 11.53 -10.74
N LEU A 243 -18.49 10.43 -11.38
CA LEU A 243 -18.42 10.36 -12.84
C LEU A 243 -19.82 10.36 -13.46
N ARG A 244 -19.99 11.09 -14.54
CA ARG A 244 -21.17 10.98 -15.40
C ARG A 244 -21.25 9.57 -16.06
N GLU A 245 -22.37 9.28 -16.71
CA GLU A 245 -22.65 7.93 -17.26
C GLU A 245 -21.62 7.47 -18.31
N ASP A 246 -21.05 8.38 -19.09
CA ASP A 246 -20.04 8.14 -20.11
C ASP A 246 -18.63 8.60 -19.69
N GLY A 247 -18.45 8.84 -18.38
CA GLY A 247 -17.20 9.32 -17.82
C GLY A 247 -16.12 8.24 -17.73
N VAL A 248 -14.88 8.71 -17.59
CA VAL A 248 -13.67 7.88 -17.58
C VAL A 248 -12.85 8.15 -16.34
N LEU A 249 -12.34 7.08 -15.70
CA LEU A 249 -11.39 7.17 -14.58
C LEU A 249 -10.01 6.66 -15.02
N GLY A 250 -8.95 7.33 -14.55
CA GLY A 250 -7.57 6.88 -14.68
C GLY A 250 -6.81 7.01 -13.37
N TYR A 251 -6.57 5.90 -12.67
CA TYR A 251 -5.81 5.84 -11.42
C TYR A 251 -4.51 5.06 -11.55
N ILE A 252 -3.48 5.51 -10.83
CA ILE A 252 -2.44 4.59 -10.37
C ILE A 252 -2.74 4.19 -8.92
N THR A 253 -2.67 2.91 -8.60
CA THR A 253 -3.04 2.41 -7.27
C THR A 253 -2.28 1.13 -6.92
N LEU A 254 -2.47 0.61 -5.70
CA LEU A 254 -1.88 -0.66 -5.27
C LEU A 254 -2.53 -1.83 -6.02
N ASN A 255 -1.73 -2.76 -6.52
CA ASN A 255 -2.22 -3.99 -7.16
C ASN A 255 -2.70 -5.05 -6.14
N SER A 256 -2.48 -4.80 -4.84
CA SER A 256 -2.90 -5.71 -3.77
C SER A 256 -4.41 -5.97 -3.75
N PHE A 257 -5.25 -5.11 -4.33
CA PHE A 257 -6.69 -5.36 -4.40
C PHE A 257 -7.05 -6.58 -5.25
N PHE A 258 -6.16 -7.07 -6.10
CA PHE A 258 -6.41 -8.32 -6.84
C PHE A 258 -6.57 -9.51 -5.90
N LYS A 259 -5.74 -9.59 -4.85
CA LYS A 259 -5.63 -10.77 -3.98
C LYS A 259 -6.07 -10.54 -2.53
N SER A 260 -6.02 -9.31 -2.03
CA SER A 260 -6.32 -9.01 -0.63
C SER A 260 -7.75 -9.41 -0.26
N VAL A 261 -7.88 -10.12 0.85
CA VAL A 261 -9.20 -10.44 1.44
C VAL A 261 -9.98 -9.16 1.78
N ASN A 262 -9.26 -8.11 2.19
CA ASN A 262 -9.89 -6.83 2.56
C ASN A 262 -10.47 -6.07 1.37
N ALA A 263 -10.07 -6.41 0.14
CA ALA A 263 -10.58 -5.79 -1.09
C ALA A 263 -11.68 -6.60 -1.79
N ARG A 264 -12.19 -7.67 -1.17
CA ARG A 264 -13.23 -8.51 -1.80
C ARG A 264 -14.51 -7.75 -2.16
N LEU A 265 -14.89 -6.74 -1.34
CA LEU A 265 -16.07 -5.92 -1.65
C LEU A 265 -15.83 -4.96 -2.82
N LEU A 266 -14.61 -4.45 -3.01
CA LEU A 266 -14.27 -3.68 -4.20
C LEU A 266 -14.37 -4.55 -5.47
N ARG A 267 -13.83 -5.78 -5.42
CA ARG A 267 -13.96 -6.74 -6.54
C ARG A 267 -15.41 -7.05 -6.87
N SER A 268 -16.22 -7.32 -5.83
CA SER A 268 -17.67 -7.55 -6.00
C SER A 268 -18.41 -6.30 -6.51
N TYR A 269 -17.97 -5.10 -6.11
CA TYR A 269 -18.51 -3.83 -6.62
C TYR A 269 -18.28 -3.70 -8.12
N PHE A 270 -17.07 -3.91 -8.61
CA PHE A 270 -16.78 -3.88 -10.05
C PHE A 270 -17.58 -4.90 -10.85
N ARG A 271 -17.72 -6.12 -10.33
CA ARG A 271 -18.54 -7.17 -10.95
C ARG A 271 -20.01 -6.78 -11.01
N SER A 272 -20.59 -6.37 -9.88
CA SER A 272 -22.02 -6.05 -9.78
C SER A 272 -22.43 -4.83 -10.60
N SER A 273 -21.51 -3.89 -10.77
CA SER A 273 -21.68 -2.70 -11.61
C SER A 273 -21.34 -2.94 -13.08
N ASN A 274 -20.99 -4.19 -13.48
CA ASN A 274 -20.52 -4.52 -14.82
C ASN A 274 -19.44 -3.56 -15.35
N THR A 275 -18.50 -3.18 -14.47
CA THR A 275 -17.48 -2.18 -14.79
C THR A 275 -16.53 -2.67 -15.88
N ALA A 276 -16.26 -1.85 -16.88
CA ALA A 276 -15.17 -2.09 -17.84
C ALA A 276 -13.86 -1.59 -17.24
N LEU A 277 -12.94 -2.50 -16.96
CA LEU A 277 -11.61 -2.19 -16.42
C LEU A 277 -10.54 -2.40 -17.48
N GLU A 278 -9.59 -1.47 -17.59
CA GLU A 278 -8.31 -1.72 -18.24
C GLU A 278 -7.23 -1.66 -17.14
N ILE A 279 -6.41 -2.69 -17.03
CA ILE A 279 -5.39 -2.80 -15.97
C ILE A 279 -4.02 -3.02 -16.59
N VAL A 280 -3.08 -2.14 -16.25
CA VAL A 280 -1.64 -2.32 -16.51
C VAL A 280 -0.96 -2.63 -15.18
N ASP A 281 -0.62 -3.89 -14.95
CA ASP A 281 -0.03 -4.36 -13.70
C ASP A 281 1.51 -4.36 -13.78
N PHE A 282 2.15 -3.66 -12.87
CA PHE A 282 3.62 -3.61 -12.78
C PHE A 282 4.20 -4.76 -11.94
N GLY A 283 3.35 -5.66 -11.41
CA GLY A 283 3.79 -6.80 -10.61
C GLY A 283 4.55 -6.35 -9.36
N ASP A 284 5.80 -6.79 -9.24
CA ASP A 284 6.72 -6.49 -8.15
C ASP A 284 7.71 -5.34 -8.47
N GLN A 285 7.56 -4.68 -9.62
CA GLN A 285 8.39 -3.54 -9.99
C GLN A 285 8.09 -2.33 -9.11
N LEU A 286 9.12 -1.67 -8.59
CA LEU A 286 9.01 -0.50 -7.74
C LEU A 286 8.97 0.78 -8.60
N ILE A 287 7.77 1.28 -8.89
CA ILE A 287 7.53 2.49 -9.67
C ILE A 287 7.99 3.74 -8.90
N PHE A 288 7.84 3.73 -7.58
CA PHE A 288 8.10 4.86 -6.70
C PHE A 288 9.48 4.78 -6.01
N GLY A 289 10.49 4.33 -6.75
CA GLY A 289 11.87 4.25 -6.28
C GLY A 289 12.03 3.30 -5.11
N LYS A 290 12.32 3.80 -3.90
CA LYS A 290 12.53 2.97 -2.69
C LYS A 290 11.25 2.65 -1.93
N THR A 291 10.11 3.18 -2.33
CA THR A 291 8.83 2.92 -1.66
C THR A 291 8.33 1.54 -2.04
N LEU A 292 8.17 0.65 -1.06
CA LEU A 292 7.63 -0.71 -1.24
C LEU A 292 6.12 -0.66 -1.50
N ALA A 293 5.74 -0.23 -2.70
CA ALA A 293 4.37 -0.20 -3.18
C ALA A 293 4.32 -0.89 -4.55
N TYR A 294 3.69 -2.05 -4.60
CA TYR A 294 3.41 -2.76 -5.85
C TYR A 294 2.12 -2.21 -6.44
N THR A 295 2.19 -1.69 -7.64
CA THR A 295 1.13 -0.88 -8.20
C THR A 295 0.67 -1.35 -9.57
N CYS A 296 -0.50 -0.84 -9.95
CA CYS A 296 -1.06 -0.97 -11.29
C CYS A 296 -1.72 0.34 -11.70
N ILE A 297 -1.84 0.56 -13.00
CA ILE A 297 -2.74 1.57 -13.56
C ILE A 297 -4.09 0.90 -13.75
N VAL A 298 -5.16 1.58 -13.35
CA VAL A 298 -6.55 1.16 -13.54
C VAL A 298 -7.28 2.26 -14.29
N LEU A 299 -7.83 1.90 -15.44
CA LEU A 299 -8.74 2.75 -16.18
C LEU A 299 -10.15 2.16 -16.08
N ILE A 300 -11.15 3.02 -15.92
CA ILE A 300 -12.56 2.65 -15.93
C ILE A 300 -13.24 3.43 -17.05
N ASP A 301 -13.92 2.72 -17.95
CA ASP A 301 -14.82 3.28 -18.94
C ASP A 301 -16.26 2.89 -18.56
N LYS A 302 -17.07 3.85 -18.14
CA LYS A 302 -18.45 3.55 -17.70
C LYS A 302 -19.37 3.00 -18.81
N LEU A 303 -19.04 3.25 -20.07
CA LEU A 303 -19.77 2.69 -21.23
C LEU A 303 -19.00 1.55 -21.93
N GLY A 304 -17.88 1.11 -21.37
CA GLY A 304 -17.09 0.03 -21.94
C GLY A 304 -17.73 -1.34 -21.77
N GLU A 305 -17.17 -2.33 -22.46
CA GLU A 305 -17.59 -3.73 -22.32
C GLU A 305 -17.16 -4.28 -20.94
N ALA A 306 -18.11 -4.87 -20.22
CA ALA A 306 -17.88 -5.40 -18.87
C ALA A 306 -16.80 -6.49 -18.86
N GLY A 307 -15.84 -6.34 -17.97
CA GLY A 307 -14.71 -7.26 -17.84
C GLY A 307 -13.41 -6.54 -17.58
N ILE A 308 -12.31 -7.28 -17.57
CA ILE A 308 -10.99 -6.76 -17.29
C ILE A 308 -10.07 -6.96 -18.49
N ASN A 309 -9.71 -5.88 -19.15
CA ASN A 309 -8.62 -5.84 -20.12
C ASN A 309 -7.30 -5.76 -19.36
N TYR A 310 -6.58 -6.86 -19.24
CA TYR A 310 -5.38 -6.97 -18.41
C TYR A 310 -4.11 -7.12 -19.24
N THR A 311 -3.07 -6.40 -18.83
CA THR A 311 -1.70 -6.58 -19.33
C THR A 311 -0.67 -6.34 -18.23
N LYS A 312 0.55 -6.87 -18.40
CA LYS A 312 1.70 -6.52 -17.57
C LYS A 312 2.46 -5.35 -18.18
N GLY A 313 2.70 -4.33 -17.37
CA GLY A 313 3.57 -3.21 -17.72
C GLY A 313 5.02 -3.52 -17.36
N GLN A 314 5.96 -3.10 -18.21
CA GLN A 314 7.39 -3.18 -17.92
C GLN A 314 8.04 -1.80 -17.97
N ILE A 315 8.80 -1.49 -16.92
CA ILE A 315 9.47 -0.19 -16.79
C ILE A 315 10.98 -0.39 -16.78
N ASN A 316 11.66 0.47 -17.52
CA ASN A 316 13.12 0.55 -17.53
C ASN A 316 13.53 2.02 -17.38
N VAL A 317 14.27 2.34 -16.31
CA VAL A 317 14.84 3.67 -16.02
C VAL A 317 13.85 4.83 -16.26
N ASN A 318 12.78 4.89 -15.44
CA ASN A 318 11.77 5.96 -15.44
C ASN A 318 11.00 6.13 -16.77
N ARG A 319 10.78 5.06 -17.52
CA ARG A 319 9.92 5.02 -18.70
C ARG A 319 9.36 3.61 -18.90
N PHE A 320 8.29 3.49 -19.67
CA PHE A 320 7.89 2.19 -20.17
C PHE A 320 8.98 1.62 -21.08
N SER A 321 9.35 0.35 -20.89
CA SER A 321 10.23 -0.38 -21.81
C SER A 321 9.57 -0.47 -23.18
N GLU A 322 8.26 -0.77 -23.16
CA GLU A 322 7.37 -0.72 -24.31
C GLU A 322 5.98 -0.35 -23.78
N LYS A 323 5.29 0.62 -24.43
CA LYS A 323 3.91 0.95 -24.05
C LYS A 323 3.00 -0.24 -24.33
N PRO A 324 2.20 -0.70 -23.34
CA PRO A 324 1.27 -1.82 -23.54
C PRO A 324 0.27 -1.53 -24.67
N THR A 325 0.21 -2.43 -25.65
CA THR A 325 -0.73 -2.35 -26.77
C THR A 325 -1.65 -3.56 -26.86
N HIS A 326 -1.30 -4.67 -26.18
CA HIS A 326 -2.06 -5.90 -26.18
C HIS A 326 -2.59 -6.18 -24.79
N PHE A 327 -3.90 -6.36 -24.71
CA PHE A 327 -4.60 -6.67 -23.47
C PHE A 327 -5.35 -8.00 -23.62
N ASN A 328 -5.40 -8.76 -22.53
CA ASN A 328 -6.18 -9.98 -22.42
C ASN A 328 -7.50 -9.66 -21.73
N LEU A 329 -8.61 -9.86 -22.42
CA LEU A 329 -9.94 -9.70 -21.83
C LEU A 329 -10.26 -10.90 -20.93
N ILE A 330 -10.52 -10.61 -19.66
CA ILE A 330 -10.90 -11.59 -18.64
C ILE A 330 -12.32 -11.25 -18.17
N PRO A 331 -13.31 -12.08 -18.49
CA PRO A 331 -14.68 -11.85 -18.04
C PRO A 331 -14.81 -12.10 -16.54
N TYR A 332 -15.67 -11.34 -15.87
CA TYR A 332 -15.92 -11.50 -14.44
C TYR A 332 -16.38 -12.91 -14.04
N SER A 333 -17.05 -13.65 -14.93
CA SER A 333 -17.47 -15.02 -14.70
C SER A 333 -16.32 -16.00 -14.42
N GLU A 334 -15.10 -15.65 -14.82
CA GLU A 334 -13.89 -16.46 -14.63
C GLU A 334 -13.11 -16.09 -13.36
N LEU A 335 -13.57 -15.11 -12.60
CA LEU A 335 -12.87 -14.57 -11.44
C LEU A 335 -13.61 -14.91 -10.15
N ASP A 336 -12.86 -15.06 -9.06
CA ASP A 336 -13.41 -15.28 -7.70
C ASP A 336 -13.13 -14.05 -6.83
N ASP A 337 -14.18 -13.33 -6.45
CA ASP A 337 -14.06 -12.11 -5.66
C ASP A 337 -13.60 -12.40 -4.22
N HIS A 338 -13.90 -13.59 -3.68
CA HIS A 338 -13.50 -13.98 -2.32
C HIS A 338 -12.06 -14.49 -2.26
N LYS A 339 -11.67 -15.40 -3.14
CA LYS A 339 -10.31 -15.96 -3.21
C LYS A 339 -9.30 -14.97 -3.81
N GLY A 340 -9.79 -13.99 -4.54
CA GLY A 340 -9.00 -13.01 -5.28
C GLY A 340 -8.94 -13.30 -6.77
N TRP A 341 -8.64 -12.26 -7.54
CA TRP A 341 -8.56 -12.32 -9.00
C TRP A 341 -7.21 -12.85 -9.46
N ASN A 342 -7.21 -13.91 -10.27
CA ASN A 342 -6.03 -14.37 -10.99
C ASN A 342 -5.98 -13.67 -12.35
N LEU A 343 -5.26 -12.55 -12.40
CA LEU A 343 -5.08 -11.77 -13.63
C LEU A 343 -3.79 -12.21 -14.30
N ASN A 344 -3.87 -12.83 -15.47
CA ASN A 344 -2.75 -13.30 -16.26
C ASN A 344 -3.13 -13.37 -17.75
N ASN A 345 -2.16 -13.73 -18.59
CA ASN A 345 -2.45 -14.01 -19.98
C ASN A 345 -3.31 -15.29 -20.14
N ALA A 346 -3.95 -15.45 -21.31
CA ALA A 346 -4.88 -16.53 -21.56
C ALA A 346 -4.26 -17.93 -21.39
N GLU A 347 -3.00 -18.11 -21.79
CA GLU A 347 -2.28 -19.38 -21.68
C GLU A 347 -2.08 -19.80 -20.22
N ILE A 348 -1.61 -18.88 -19.38
CA ILE A 348 -1.42 -19.13 -17.94
C ILE A 348 -2.76 -19.44 -17.28
N LEU A 349 -3.81 -18.68 -17.58
CA LEU A 349 -5.15 -18.92 -17.03
C LEU A 349 -5.68 -20.29 -17.44
N GLN A 350 -5.47 -20.71 -18.69
CA GLN A 350 -5.85 -22.04 -19.16
C GLN A 350 -5.08 -23.15 -18.42
N ASN A 351 -3.77 -22.96 -18.19
CA ASN A 351 -2.97 -23.92 -17.44
C ASN A 351 -3.42 -24.02 -15.98
N ILE A 352 -3.72 -22.88 -15.33
CA ILE A 352 -4.27 -22.87 -13.96
C ILE A 352 -5.58 -23.65 -13.91
N ARG A 353 -6.54 -23.40 -14.83
CA ARG A 353 -7.82 -24.12 -14.90
C ARG A 353 -7.61 -25.62 -15.10
N LYS A 354 -6.68 -26.00 -15.96
CA LYS A 354 -6.34 -27.41 -16.19
C LYS A 354 -5.84 -28.08 -14.91
N ILE A 355 -4.97 -27.41 -14.15
CA ILE A 355 -4.46 -27.91 -12.87
C ILE A 355 -5.60 -28.01 -11.85
N GLU A 356 -6.42 -26.97 -11.70
CA GLU A 356 -7.53 -26.91 -10.74
C GLU A 356 -8.66 -27.90 -11.06
N SER A 357 -8.79 -28.31 -12.32
CA SER A 357 -9.78 -29.31 -12.73
C SER A 357 -9.38 -30.76 -12.41
N VAL A 358 -8.12 -31.01 -12.02
CA VAL A 358 -7.59 -32.34 -11.75
C VAL A 358 -7.38 -32.52 -10.24
N GLY A 359 -7.99 -33.58 -9.68
CA GLY A 359 -7.82 -33.91 -8.26
C GLY A 359 -8.70 -33.06 -7.32
N ARG A 360 -8.32 -33.07 -6.05
CA ARG A 360 -8.96 -32.30 -4.98
C ARG A 360 -8.00 -31.31 -4.35
N PRO A 361 -8.49 -30.13 -3.91
CA PRO A 361 -7.67 -29.18 -3.19
C PRO A 361 -6.99 -29.81 -1.96
N LEU A 362 -5.72 -29.48 -1.74
CA LEU A 362 -4.93 -30.03 -0.62
C LEU A 362 -5.57 -29.76 0.74
N GLY A 363 -6.22 -28.60 0.91
CA GLY A 363 -6.93 -28.23 2.13
C GLY A 363 -8.18 -29.02 2.42
N GLU A 364 -8.72 -29.80 1.45
CA GLU A 364 -9.79 -30.76 1.68
C GLU A 364 -9.28 -32.14 2.16
N LEU A 365 -8.00 -32.39 1.97
CA LEU A 365 -7.36 -33.67 2.29
C LEU A 365 -6.52 -33.61 3.57
N TYR A 366 -5.95 -32.46 3.87
CA TYR A 366 -4.99 -32.26 4.93
C TYR A 366 -5.25 -30.95 5.69
N GLN A 367 -4.85 -30.92 6.96
CA GLN A 367 -4.86 -29.68 7.73
C GLN A 367 -3.62 -28.85 7.40
N ILE A 368 -3.84 -27.64 6.89
CA ILE A 368 -2.77 -26.66 6.63
C ILE A 368 -2.84 -25.59 7.71
N LYS A 369 -1.78 -25.44 8.50
CA LYS A 369 -1.77 -24.54 9.67
C LYS A 369 -0.53 -23.65 9.69
N ASN A 370 -0.70 -22.46 10.28
CA ASN A 370 0.39 -21.56 10.66
C ASN A 370 1.08 -22.08 11.92
N GLY A 371 2.31 -21.64 12.15
CA GLY A 371 3.01 -21.88 13.40
C GLY A 371 2.50 -21.03 14.57
N ILE A 372 3.13 -21.24 15.73
CA ILE A 372 2.83 -20.44 16.94
C ILE A 372 3.16 -18.97 16.73
N ALA A 373 2.49 -18.10 17.46
CA ALA A 373 2.70 -16.67 17.43
C ALA A 373 2.93 -16.11 18.83
N THR A 374 4.19 -16.03 19.24
CA THR A 374 4.59 -15.49 20.55
C THR A 374 4.40 -13.98 20.64
N LEU A 375 4.51 -13.27 19.51
CA LEU A 375 4.64 -11.82 19.39
C LEU A 375 5.86 -11.22 20.12
N ALA A 376 6.79 -12.09 20.54
CA ALA A 376 8.05 -11.74 21.17
C ALA A 376 9.05 -12.90 20.96
N ASN A 377 9.30 -13.26 19.69
CA ASN A 377 10.13 -14.42 19.36
C ASN A 377 11.54 -14.31 19.96
N ASP A 378 12.12 -13.12 20.00
CA ASP A 378 13.41 -12.80 20.59
C ASP A 378 13.50 -13.06 22.12
N ILE A 379 12.37 -13.20 22.79
CA ILE A 379 12.29 -13.53 24.21
C ILE A 379 12.03 -15.01 24.43
N TYR A 380 11.13 -15.60 23.63
CA TYR A 380 10.71 -17.00 23.85
C TYR A 380 11.54 -18.03 23.11
N ILE A 381 12.12 -17.67 21.93
CA ILE A 381 12.79 -18.60 21.02
C ILE A 381 14.28 -18.32 21.03
N PHE A 382 15.09 -19.37 21.20
CA PHE A 382 16.53 -19.24 21.29
C PHE A 382 17.26 -20.49 20.80
N ARG A 383 18.51 -20.33 20.36
CA ARG A 383 19.47 -21.40 20.24
C ARG A 383 20.28 -21.49 21.52
N PRO A 384 20.32 -22.65 22.18
CA PRO A 384 21.20 -22.83 23.33
C PRO A 384 22.68 -22.62 22.93
N VAL A 385 23.38 -21.79 23.69
CA VAL A 385 24.84 -21.64 23.52
C VAL A 385 25.62 -22.81 24.12
N ARG A 386 25.01 -23.48 25.08
CA ARG A 386 25.42 -24.75 25.67
C ARG A 386 24.23 -25.42 26.36
N GLU A 387 24.38 -26.68 26.73
CA GLU A 387 23.39 -27.44 27.46
C GLU A 387 24.02 -28.42 28.45
N ASP A 388 23.30 -28.80 29.48
CA ASP A 388 23.62 -29.86 30.40
C ASP A 388 22.42 -30.78 30.63
N GLU A 389 22.45 -31.68 31.62
CA GLU A 389 21.36 -32.61 31.88
C GLU A 389 20.04 -31.92 32.29
N THR A 390 20.10 -30.72 32.89
CA THR A 390 18.97 -29.99 33.47
C THR A 390 18.56 -28.75 32.67
N PHE A 391 19.52 -28.06 32.05
CA PHE A 391 19.29 -26.76 31.48
C PHE A 391 19.75 -26.63 30.01
N PHE A 392 19.01 -25.83 29.24
CA PHE A 392 19.49 -25.13 28.06
C PHE A 392 19.93 -23.72 28.47
N TYR A 393 21.03 -23.24 27.92
CA TYR A 393 21.56 -21.92 28.27
C TYR A 393 21.28 -20.93 27.13
N LEU A 394 20.48 -19.89 27.47
CA LEU A 394 20.08 -18.82 26.58
C LEU A 394 21.02 -17.62 26.74
N GLN A 395 21.57 -17.11 25.64
CA GLN A 395 22.36 -15.89 25.64
C GLN A 395 21.46 -14.68 25.35
N ALA A 396 21.46 -13.70 26.25
CA ALA A 396 20.80 -12.41 26.04
C ALA A 396 21.75 -11.25 26.37
N GLY A 397 22.27 -10.61 25.31
CA GLY A 397 23.38 -9.66 25.46
C GLY A 397 24.63 -10.35 26.00
N ASP A 398 25.23 -9.76 27.04
CA ASP A 398 26.42 -10.34 27.72
C ASP A 398 26.06 -11.35 28.83
N MET A 399 24.78 -11.62 29.04
CA MET A 399 24.33 -12.51 30.12
C MET A 399 23.86 -13.84 29.58
N GLU A 400 24.15 -14.91 30.31
CA GLU A 400 23.70 -16.27 30.06
C GLU A 400 22.65 -16.67 31.11
N PHE A 401 21.52 -17.21 30.66
CA PHE A 401 20.41 -17.64 31.51
C PHE A 401 20.19 -19.15 31.38
N PRO A 402 20.22 -19.92 32.47
CA PRO A 402 19.77 -21.29 32.46
C PRO A 402 18.26 -21.36 32.34
N ILE A 403 17.76 -22.18 31.43
CA ILE A 403 16.31 -22.44 31.22
C ILE A 403 16.10 -23.95 31.35
N GLU A 404 15.18 -24.36 32.21
CA GLU A 404 14.89 -25.76 32.44
C GLU A 404 14.51 -26.48 31.14
N ARG A 405 15.10 -27.63 30.87
CA ARG A 405 14.86 -28.39 29.62
C ARG A 405 13.39 -28.80 29.48
N GLU A 406 12.74 -29.17 30.57
CA GLU A 406 11.36 -29.66 30.57
C GLU A 406 10.32 -28.61 30.11
N ILE A 407 10.58 -27.30 30.32
CA ILE A 407 9.72 -26.23 29.86
C ILE A 407 9.96 -25.92 28.39
N CYS A 408 11.05 -26.37 27.81
CA CYS A 408 11.44 -26.10 26.42
C CYS A 408 10.85 -27.13 25.45
N ARG A 409 10.48 -26.69 24.29
CA ARG A 409 10.10 -27.55 23.16
C ARG A 409 10.94 -27.20 21.93
N ASP A 410 11.13 -28.19 21.06
CA ASP A 410 11.76 -27.99 19.79
C ASP A 410 10.88 -27.15 18.87
N ILE A 411 11.48 -26.20 18.19
CA ILE A 411 10.79 -25.32 17.25
C ILE A 411 11.67 -25.04 16.05
N ILE A 412 11.04 -24.86 14.89
CA ILE A 412 11.77 -24.58 13.65
C ILE A 412 11.08 -23.47 12.84
N LYS A 413 11.86 -22.77 12.03
CA LYS A 413 11.42 -21.71 11.14
C LYS A 413 11.39 -22.19 9.69
N PRO A 414 10.26 -22.61 9.12
CA PRO A 414 10.20 -23.10 7.73
C PRO A 414 10.67 -22.13 6.67
N ASN A 415 10.59 -20.82 6.94
CA ASN A 415 11.02 -19.80 5.96
C ASN A 415 12.50 -19.89 5.56
N ILE A 416 13.36 -20.43 6.41
CA ILE A 416 14.81 -20.55 6.16
C ILE A 416 15.27 -21.99 5.90
N LEU A 417 14.37 -22.96 5.97
CA LEU A 417 14.66 -24.38 5.81
C LEU A 417 14.59 -24.77 4.34
N HIS A 418 15.61 -25.46 3.82
CA HIS A 418 15.68 -25.90 2.42
C HIS A 418 15.62 -27.41 2.26
N THR A 419 16.28 -28.16 3.14
CA THR A 419 16.33 -29.63 3.11
C THR A 419 16.10 -30.23 4.49
N GLU A 420 15.84 -31.55 4.54
CA GLU A 420 15.65 -32.29 5.78
C GLU A 420 16.94 -32.37 6.61
N GLU A 421 18.09 -32.46 5.93
CA GLU A 421 19.41 -32.54 6.55
C GLU A 421 19.76 -31.28 7.36
N GLU A 422 19.16 -30.13 7.01
CA GLU A 422 19.39 -28.86 7.73
C GLU A 422 18.63 -28.79 9.08
N ILE A 423 17.62 -29.65 9.31
CA ILE A 423 16.80 -29.60 10.50
C ILE A 423 17.63 -29.60 11.80
N PRO A 424 18.60 -30.52 12.00
CA PRO A 424 19.41 -30.55 13.23
C PRO A 424 20.21 -29.26 13.46
N ASP A 425 20.63 -28.59 12.37
CA ASP A 425 21.49 -27.41 12.43
C ASP A 425 20.70 -26.13 12.72
N ILE A 426 19.39 -26.08 12.39
CA ILE A 426 18.56 -24.87 12.53
C ILE A 426 17.46 -24.98 13.55
N ILE A 427 17.31 -26.13 14.20
CA ILE A 427 16.35 -26.32 15.29
C ILE A 427 16.67 -25.39 16.47
N GLU A 428 15.63 -24.79 17.02
CA GLU A 428 15.69 -23.88 18.16
C GLU A 428 14.87 -24.43 19.32
N LYS A 429 14.96 -23.79 20.47
CA LYS A 429 14.14 -24.08 21.63
C LYS A 429 13.16 -22.94 21.87
N VAL A 430 11.95 -23.27 22.29
CA VAL A 430 10.96 -22.28 22.72
C VAL A 430 10.60 -22.53 24.18
N ILE A 431 10.62 -21.50 25.01
CA ILE A 431 10.06 -21.55 26.38
C ILE A 431 8.55 -21.68 26.21
N PHE A 432 7.97 -22.81 26.66
CA PHE A 432 6.58 -23.19 26.40
C PHE A 432 5.78 -23.24 27.70
N PRO A 433 5.24 -22.12 28.21
CA PRO A 433 4.61 -22.01 29.52
C PRO A 433 3.18 -22.57 29.56
N TYR A 434 2.97 -23.71 28.92
CA TYR A 434 1.67 -24.41 28.86
C TYR A 434 1.80 -25.85 29.41
N ASP A 435 0.75 -26.33 30.04
CA ASP A 435 0.67 -27.69 30.55
C ASP A 435 0.44 -28.75 29.43
N GLU A 436 0.30 -30.00 29.79
CA GLU A 436 0.05 -31.11 28.87
C GLU A 436 -1.29 -31.00 28.12
N ASN A 437 -2.24 -30.24 28.65
CA ASN A 437 -3.53 -29.96 28.05
C ASN A 437 -3.51 -28.67 27.22
N ASN A 438 -2.33 -28.06 27.02
CA ASN A 438 -2.11 -26.76 26.34
C ASN A 438 -2.83 -25.57 27.01
N ASN A 439 -3.16 -25.67 28.31
CA ASN A 439 -3.59 -24.54 29.11
C ASN A 439 -2.37 -23.77 29.62
N ILE A 440 -2.48 -22.45 29.72
CA ILE A 440 -1.41 -21.65 30.33
C ILE A 440 -1.22 -22.08 31.77
N MET A 441 0.01 -22.35 32.21
CA MET A 441 0.30 -22.74 33.58
C MET A 441 -0.10 -21.63 34.54
N VAL A 442 -0.64 -22.01 35.71
CA VAL A 442 -0.89 -21.09 36.82
C VAL A 442 0.45 -20.51 37.29
N GLU A 443 0.55 -19.21 37.53
CA GLU A 443 1.80 -18.52 37.82
C GLU A 443 2.59 -19.13 38.99
N ALA A 444 1.91 -19.50 40.08
CA ALA A 444 2.54 -20.13 41.22
C ALA A 444 3.16 -21.50 40.88
N VAL A 445 2.52 -22.27 39.99
CA VAL A 445 3.02 -23.55 39.50
C VAL A 445 4.21 -23.35 38.60
N PHE A 446 4.14 -22.38 37.67
CA PHE A 446 5.23 -22.04 36.77
C PHE A 446 6.48 -21.61 37.55
N MET A 447 6.31 -20.67 38.48
CA MET A 447 7.38 -20.18 39.35
C MET A 447 8.03 -21.29 40.21
N SER A 448 7.24 -22.23 40.72
CA SER A 448 7.75 -23.31 41.56
C SER A 448 8.45 -24.40 40.76
N LYS A 449 7.92 -24.77 39.59
CA LYS A 449 8.42 -25.89 38.79
C LYS A 449 9.58 -25.49 37.88
N TYR A 450 9.56 -24.25 37.37
CA TYR A 450 10.54 -23.72 36.42
C TYR A 450 11.04 -22.34 36.85
N PRO A 451 11.75 -22.24 37.98
CA PRO A 451 12.12 -20.94 38.56
C PRO A 451 13.06 -20.12 37.70
N GLU A 452 13.96 -20.73 36.93
CA GLU A 452 14.92 -19.99 36.10
C GLU A 452 14.24 -19.46 34.83
N ALA A 453 13.40 -20.25 34.17
CA ALA A 453 12.58 -19.78 33.05
C ALA A 453 11.64 -18.63 33.48
N TYR A 454 10.98 -18.78 34.64
CA TYR A 454 10.13 -17.73 35.19
C TYR A 454 10.91 -16.44 35.48
N LYS A 455 12.09 -16.56 36.10
CA LYS A 455 12.99 -15.43 36.37
C LYS A 455 13.41 -14.69 35.08
N TYR A 456 13.84 -15.44 34.04
CA TYR A 456 14.19 -14.88 32.75
C TYR A 456 13.01 -14.13 32.11
N LEU A 457 11.82 -14.73 32.05
CA LEU A 457 10.64 -14.07 31.49
C LEU A 457 10.24 -12.84 32.33
N SER A 458 10.40 -12.89 33.66
CA SER A 458 10.10 -11.74 34.56
C SER A 458 11.00 -10.54 34.28
N LEU A 459 12.26 -10.73 33.94
CA LEU A 459 13.16 -9.67 33.52
C LEU A 459 12.69 -9.00 32.21
N ASN A 460 11.96 -9.73 31.38
CA ASN A 460 11.41 -9.25 30.12
C ASN A 460 9.94 -8.81 30.21
N LYS A 461 9.33 -8.78 31.41
CA LYS A 461 7.90 -8.51 31.61
C LYS A 461 7.44 -7.18 31.00
N MET A 462 8.26 -6.13 31.08
CA MET A 462 7.94 -4.83 30.48
C MET A 462 7.88 -4.88 28.95
N LYS A 463 8.80 -5.62 28.31
CA LYS A 463 8.78 -5.83 26.87
C LYS A 463 7.57 -6.67 26.43
N LEU A 464 7.24 -7.71 27.20
CA LEU A 464 6.06 -8.54 26.94
C LEU A 464 4.75 -7.77 27.09
N ALA A 465 4.68 -6.80 28.00
CA ALA A 465 3.53 -5.91 28.15
C ALA A 465 3.31 -4.97 26.96
N GLN A 466 4.33 -4.71 26.15
CA GLN A 466 4.24 -3.85 24.96
C GLN A 466 3.70 -4.59 23.72
N ARG A 467 3.49 -5.91 23.78
CA ARG A 467 2.86 -6.67 22.69
C ARG A 467 1.47 -6.12 22.38
N ASP A 468 1.05 -6.19 21.12
CA ASP A 468 -0.21 -5.58 20.66
C ASP A 468 -0.37 -4.11 21.11
N LYS A 469 0.74 -3.34 21.13
CA LYS A 469 0.83 -1.94 21.60
C LYS A 469 0.43 -1.73 23.07
N GLY A 470 0.42 -2.77 23.88
CA GLY A 470 -0.01 -2.73 25.28
C GLY A 470 -1.53 -2.69 25.47
N GLU A 471 -2.31 -2.84 24.41
CA GLU A 471 -3.78 -2.71 24.44
C GLU A 471 -4.50 -4.02 24.77
N LYS A 472 -3.81 -5.17 24.64
CA LYS A 472 -4.42 -6.48 24.83
C LYS A 472 -4.14 -7.07 26.21
N ASN A 473 -5.20 -7.54 26.88
CA ASN A 473 -5.09 -8.36 28.07
C ASN A 473 -4.86 -9.82 27.68
N TYR A 474 -3.78 -10.41 28.19
CA TYR A 474 -3.45 -11.83 28.03
C TYR A 474 -3.92 -12.61 29.27
N GLU A 475 -4.22 -13.90 29.08
CA GLU A 475 -4.61 -14.81 30.17
C GLU A 475 -3.55 -14.86 31.29
N ALA A 476 -2.28 -14.83 30.91
CA ALA A 476 -1.16 -14.57 31.81
C ALA A 476 -0.15 -13.68 31.07
N TRP A 477 0.62 -12.84 31.78
CA TRP A 477 1.60 -11.93 31.18
C TRP A 477 2.70 -12.66 30.39
N TYR A 478 2.95 -13.95 30.71
CA TYR A 478 3.90 -14.85 30.06
C TYR A 478 3.23 -15.75 29.01
N ALA A 479 1.95 -15.62 28.71
CA ALA A 479 1.30 -16.34 27.63
C ALA A 479 1.80 -15.87 26.26
N PHE A 480 1.73 -16.70 25.23
CA PHE A 480 2.01 -16.28 23.86
C PHE A 480 1.01 -15.22 23.37
N GLY A 481 1.40 -14.45 22.37
CA GLY A 481 0.54 -13.42 21.83
C GLY A 481 -0.74 -13.93 21.19
N ARG A 482 -0.72 -15.18 20.69
CA ARG A 482 -1.88 -15.91 20.18
C ARG A 482 -1.80 -17.36 20.66
N SER A 483 -2.96 -17.97 20.94
CA SER A 483 -3.06 -19.37 21.38
C SER A 483 -3.04 -20.37 20.22
N GLN A 484 -2.99 -19.91 18.97
CA GLN A 484 -2.96 -20.79 17.80
C GLN A 484 -1.76 -21.73 17.82
N ALA A 485 -1.92 -22.92 17.24
CA ALA A 485 -0.87 -23.91 16.98
C ALA A 485 -0.12 -24.45 18.22
N THR A 486 -0.53 -24.14 19.44
CA THR A 486 0.10 -24.69 20.65
C THR A 486 -0.20 -26.18 20.81
N CYS A 487 -1.33 -26.67 20.26
CA CYS A 487 -1.78 -28.08 20.32
C CYS A 487 -1.32 -28.91 19.12
N ASP A 488 -0.75 -28.29 18.08
CA ASP A 488 -0.50 -28.97 16.82
C ASP A 488 0.63 -29.98 16.95
N ARG A 489 0.31 -31.26 16.73
CA ARG A 489 1.22 -32.40 16.78
C ARG A 489 1.02 -33.26 15.54
N GLY A 490 1.99 -34.09 15.23
CA GLY A 490 1.95 -35.05 14.14
C GLY A 490 3.05 -34.81 13.11
N ARG A 491 3.23 -35.80 12.24
CA ARG A 491 4.14 -35.73 11.09
C ARG A 491 3.69 -34.60 10.16
N LYS A 492 4.63 -33.87 9.62
CA LYS A 492 4.29 -32.66 8.88
C LYS A 492 5.24 -32.32 7.74
N LEU A 493 4.70 -31.73 6.72
CA LEU A 493 5.43 -31.15 5.60
C LEU A 493 5.52 -29.65 5.79
N LEU A 494 6.72 -29.13 5.98
CA LEU A 494 7.03 -27.74 6.28
C LEU A 494 7.23 -26.94 5.00
N PHE A 495 6.70 -25.70 4.94
CA PHE A 495 6.95 -24.81 3.82
C PHE A 495 6.88 -23.33 4.23
N PRO A 496 7.59 -22.43 3.50
CA PRO A 496 7.67 -21.01 3.81
C PRO A 496 6.38 -20.26 3.49
N TYR A 497 6.20 -19.07 4.09
CA TYR A 497 5.12 -18.14 3.73
C TYR A 497 5.21 -17.63 2.29
N MET A 498 6.43 -17.40 1.81
CA MET A 498 6.72 -16.91 0.46
C MET A 498 7.95 -17.63 -0.07
N THR A 499 7.89 -18.02 -1.34
CA THR A 499 8.99 -18.67 -2.03
C THR A 499 8.86 -18.40 -3.54
N ASP A 500 9.97 -18.35 -4.24
CA ASP A 500 10.08 -18.23 -5.69
C ASP A 500 9.95 -19.57 -6.44
N HIS A 501 10.06 -20.68 -5.71
CA HIS A 501 9.89 -22.04 -6.22
C HIS A 501 9.27 -22.95 -5.15
N PRO A 502 8.58 -24.03 -5.52
CA PRO A 502 8.05 -25.00 -4.56
C PRO A 502 9.14 -25.55 -3.66
N ARG A 503 8.96 -25.41 -2.34
CA ARG A 503 9.91 -25.86 -1.34
C ARG A 503 9.15 -26.46 -0.16
N PHE A 504 9.33 -27.77 0.02
CA PHE A 504 8.67 -28.55 1.06
C PHE A 504 9.71 -29.42 1.74
N VAL A 505 9.69 -29.47 3.08
CA VAL A 505 10.59 -30.29 3.88
C VAL A 505 9.78 -31.12 4.84
N TYR A 506 9.97 -32.43 4.80
CA TYR A 506 9.29 -33.38 5.67
C TYR A 506 9.97 -33.46 7.04
N THR A 507 9.18 -33.72 8.08
CA THR A 507 9.68 -34.09 9.40
C THR A 507 8.73 -35.07 10.08
N ASP A 508 9.33 -36.12 10.64
CA ASP A 508 8.64 -37.12 11.49
C ASP A 508 8.62 -36.74 12.98
N ASN A 509 9.30 -35.66 13.36
CA ASN A 509 9.24 -35.14 14.73
C ASN A 509 7.85 -34.54 14.98
N GLU A 510 6.96 -35.36 15.51
CA GLU A 510 5.57 -34.99 15.76
C GLU A 510 5.42 -33.84 16.76
N ASN A 511 6.33 -33.72 17.73
CA ASN A 511 6.29 -32.72 18.79
C ASN A 511 6.97 -31.40 18.45
N MET A 512 7.73 -31.34 17.33
CA MET A 512 8.38 -30.12 16.92
C MET A 512 7.36 -29.06 16.52
N LEU A 513 7.44 -27.91 17.14
CA LEU A 513 6.63 -26.74 16.81
C LEU A 513 7.21 -25.97 15.62
N ILE A 514 6.41 -25.11 15.03
CA ILE A 514 6.84 -24.22 13.94
C ILE A 514 6.49 -22.77 14.25
N TYR A 515 7.24 -21.84 13.67
CA TYR A 515 6.94 -20.42 13.67
C TYR A 515 7.39 -19.78 12.35
N CYS A 516 6.76 -18.68 11.93
CA CYS A 516 7.09 -18.00 10.66
C CYS A 516 7.14 -18.96 9.46
N GLY A 517 6.06 -19.70 9.22
CA GLY A 517 5.89 -20.64 8.13
C GLY A 517 4.62 -21.45 8.28
N TYR A 518 4.38 -22.36 7.36
CA TYR A 518 3.23 -23.26 7.32
C TYR A 518 3.65 -24.72 7.50
N ALA A 519 2.71 -25.55 7.96
CA ALA A 519 2.83 -27.00 7.91
C ALA A 519 1.54 -27.63 7.39
N ILE A 520 1.70 -28.70 6.62
CA ILE A 520 0.65 -29.64 6.22
C ILE A 520 0.75 -30.84 7.16
N PHE A 521 -0.32 -31.14 7.89
CA PHE A 521 -0.37 -32.26 8.81
C PHE A 521 -1.08 -33.44 8.16
N SER A 522 -0.53 -34.65 8.31
CA SER A 522 -1.18 -35.90 7.92
C SER A 522 -2.06 -36.40 9.07
N GLU A 523 -3.34 -36.65 8.81
CA GLU A 523 -4.26 -37.20 9.80
C GLU A 523 -4.19 -38.72 9.90
N ASN A 524 -3.55 -39.43 8.94
CA ASN A 524 -3.46 -40.89 8.89
C ASN A 524 -2.06 -41.36 8.48
N GLU A 525 -1.53 -42.38 9.15
CA GLU A 525 -0.23 -43.03 8.85
C GLU A 525 -0.11 -43.56 7.41
N GLU A 526 -1.22 -43.93 6.76
CA GLU A 526 -1.24 -44.50 5.39
C GLU A 526 -1.16 -43.46 4.26
N ARG A 527 -1.16 -42.14 4.56
CA ARG A 527 -1.17 -41.06 3.55
C ARG A 527 0.09 -40.20 3.54
N SER A 528 1.13 -40.59 4.24
CA SER A 528 2.39 -39.84 4.36
C SER A 528 3.49 -40.30 3.39
N GLU A 529 3.22 -41.27 2.47
CA GLU A 529 4.15 -41.70 1.42
C GLU A 529 3.90 -41.06 0.06
#